data_918a4e1a669fd261153ef804cac902f5
#
_entry.id   918a4e1a669fd261153ef804cac902f5
#
_cell.length_a   1.000
_cell.length_b   1.000
_cell.length_c   1.000
_cell.angle_alpha   90.00
_cell.angle_beta   90.00
_cell.angle_gamma   90.00
#
_symmetry.space_group_name_H-M   'P 1'
#
loop_
_entity.id
_entity.type
_entity.pdbx_description
1 polymer ?
#
loop_
_entity_poly.entity_id
_entity_poly.type
_entity_poly.pdbx_seq_one_letter_code
_entity_poly.pdbx_strand_id
1 'polypeptide(L)'
;IIGVFGFERVPVEAAPAPSSRPARSQESRSPLQADSTDLRELAEEAQARFEENHRQLLSYTLSGDRGSCRERIGRLCIWHEGDDDWVPVPDSPDIVQARDLLLRELAEIGGQLPGDGWILGQRIRYLSEAGRWTKAVDLTRNCTIHDRGWCSVLEGFALHGTGLYEAALEAFREGLESMSPEEAIKWRDPRVLLDGRGSDVLDDTEGEDQERAQSKLWTLADPLYLVPGNDRESEHYARWTFSRISDRAESVWGMRWGDDLEEITVRYGWNRGWERSRPQIGTSSAETIIIGHQLSGGKEFVPPGLVLEKPWETEPGSWILDEDDPRSAHVAAYAPNFFLGEAQVAVLHRGESIVVAGATRIPKT
;
A
#
# COMPACT_ATOMS: atom_id res chain seq x y z
N ILE A 1 -4.59 7.91 -9.69
CA ILE A 1 -4.04 7.11 -10.81
C ILE A 1 -2.54 7.33 -10.87
N ILE A 2 -1.77 6.25 -10.90
CA ILE A 2 -0.31 6.26 -10.96
C ILE A 2 0.12 5.73 -12.32
N GLY A 3 0.92 6.49 -13.05
CA GLY A 3 1.46 6.10 -14.35
C GLY A 3 2.98 6.19 -14.42
N VAL A 4 3.59 5.33 -15.20
CA VAL A 4 5.04 5.27 -15.42
C VAL A 4 5.38 5.80 -16.80
N PHE A 5 6.28 6.78 -16.87
CA PHE A 5 6.91 7.21 -18.12
C PHE A 5 8.12 6.33 -18.44
N GLY A 6 8.23 5.93 -19.72
CA GLY A 6 9.38 5.18 -20.22
C GLY A 6 10.70 5.90 -19.99
N PHE A 7 11.73 5.13 -19.74
CA PHE A 7 13.10 5.62 -19.50
C PHE A 7 13.76 6.11 -20.77
N GLU A 8 14.40 7.27 -20.70
CA GLU A 8 15.43 7.67 -21.63
C GLU A 8 16.66 6.76 -21.43
N ARG A 9 16.99 5.92 -22.39
CA ARG A 9 18.19 5.08 -22.34
C ARG A 9 19.42 5.97 -22.39
N VAL A 10 20.17 6.02 -21.30
CA VAL A 10 21.56 6.47 -21.32
C VAL A 10 22.35 5.43 -22.15
N PRO A 11 23.12 5.83 -23.16
CA PRO A 11 23.93 4.91 -23.94
C PRO A 11 24.93 4.20 -23.02
N VAL A 12 24.80 2.90 -22.87
CA VAL A 12 25.79 2.07 -22.18
C VAL A 12 26.98 1.92 -23.10
N GLU A 13 28.10 2.52 -22.73
CA GLU A 13 29.39 2.31 -23.35
C GLU A 13 29.75 0.83 -23.28
N ALA A 14 30.12 0.23 -24.44
CA ALA A 14 30.35 -1.19 -24.58
C ALA A 14 31.48 -1.65 -23.65
N ALA A 15 31.18 -2.54 -22.73
CA ALA A 15 32.16 -3.19 -21.88
C ALA A 15 33.06 -4.13 -22.69
N PRO A 16 34.36 -4.25 -22.36
CA PRO A 16 35.28 -5.16 -23.05
C PRO A 16 34.89 -6.62 -22.85
N ALA A 17 35.09 -7.43 -23.87
CA ALA A 17 34.76 -8.86 -23.91
C ALA A 17 35.38 -9.63 -22.73
N PRO A 18 34.62 -10.58 -22.13
CA PRO A 18 35.09 -11.36 -21.00
C PRO A 18 36.17 -12.36 -21.44
N SER A 19 37.30 -12.33 -20.74
CA SER A 19 38.35 -13.33 -20.83
C SER A 19 37.83 -14.69 -20.40
N SER A 20 38.16 -15.74 -21.17
CA SER A 20 37.83 -17.13 -20.95
C SER A 20 38.23 -17.61 -19.54
N ARG A 21 37.20 -17.89 -18.68
CA ARG A 21 37.38 -18.62 -17.43
C ARG A 21 37.55 -20.11 -17.70
N PRO A 22 38.45 -20.80 -16.96
CA PRO A 22 38.57 -22.26 -17.09
C PRO A 22 37.28 -22.94 -16.59
N ALA A 23 36.90 -24.02 -17.29
CA ALA A 23 35.76 -24.86 -16.97
C ALA A 23 35.86 -25.37 -15.52
N ARG A 24 34.89 -25.02 -14.69
CA ARG A 24 34.69 -25.64 -13.38
C ARG A 24 34.20 -27.06 -13.59
N SER A 25 34.92 -28.04 -13.05
CA SER A 25 34.49 -29.45 -12.97
C SER A 25 33.10 -29.52 -12.35
N GLN A 26 32.15 -30.12 -13.11
CA GLN A 26 30.84 -30.51 -12.61
C GLN A 26 31.05 -31.66 -11.60
N GLU A 27 31.02 -31.32 -10.30
CA GLU A 27 30.73 -32.30 -9.28
C GLU A 27 29.28 -32.74 -9.44
N SER A 28 29.12 -34.05 -9.67
CA SER A 28 27.81 -34.70 -9.76
C SER A 28 27.09 -34.59 -8.40
N ARG A 29 26.22 -33.57 -8.25
CA ARG A 29 25.33 -33.46 -7.10
C ARG A 29 24.28 -34.56 -7.17
N SER A 30 24.11 -35.25 -6.06
CA SER A 30 23.07 -36.27 -5.85
C SER A 30 21.66 -35.63 -6.03
N PRO A 31 20.67 -36.30 -6.66
CA PRO A 31 19.42 -35.66 -7.07
C PRO A 31 18.38 -35.50 -5.96
N LEU A 32 18.75 -35.31 -4.69
CA LEU A 32 17.80 -35.45 -3.57
C LEU A 32 17.73 -34.32 -2.55
N GLN A 33 18.33 -33.13 -2.81
CA GLN A 33 18.02 -31.94 -2.02
C GLN A 33 18.33 -30.71 -2.88
N ALA A 34 17.29 -30.08 -3.44
CA ALA A 34 17.41 -28.69 -3.87
C ALA A 34 17.88 -27.87 -2.65
N ASP A 35 18.95 -27.11 -2.77
CA ASP A 35 19.43 -26.23 -1.72
C ASP A 35 18.32 -25.19 -1.43
N SER A 36 18.22 -24.70 -0.19
CA SER A 36 17.25 -23.66 0.19
C SER A 36 17.35 -22.43 -0.71
N THR A 37 18.55 -22.14 -1.21
CA THR A 37 18.81 -21.07 -2.19
C THR A 37 18.15 -21.35 -3.53
N ASP A 38 18.26 -22.59 -4.04
CA ASP A 38 17.65 -22.99 -5.31
C ASP A 38 16.12 -22.91 -5.24
N LEU A 39 15.51 -23.31 -4.12
CA LEU A 39 14.06 -23.23 -3.89
C LEU A 39 13.58 -21.77 -3.83
N ARG A 40 14.36 -20.91 -3.20
CA ARG A 40 14.03 -19.48 -3.14
C ARG A 40 14.10 -18.84 -4.53
N GLU A 41 15.15 -19.12 -5.31
CA GLU A 41 15.29 -18.65 -6.69
C GLU A 41 14.12 -19.13 -7.57
N LEU A 42 13.67 -20.38 -7.43
CA LEU A 42 12.49 -20.88 -8.14
C LEU A 42 11.21 -20.11 -7.78
N ALA A 43 11.04 -19.73 -6.52
CA ALA A 43 9.89 -18.94 -6.10
C ALA A 43 9.94 -17.50 -6.68
N GLU A 44 11.12 -16.87 -6.70
CA GLU A 44 11.35 -15.56 -7.30
C GLU A 44 11.12 -15.59 -8.83
N GLU A 45 11.60 -16.62 -9.51
CA GLU A 45 11.33 -16.82 -10.94
C GLU A 45 9.85 -17.05 -11.26
N ALA A 46 9.14 -17.81 -10.41
CA ALA A 46 7.70 -18.03 -10.59
C ALA A 46 6.93 -16.70 -10.44
N GLN A 47 7.29 -15.90 -9.45
CA GLN A 47 6.71 -14.59 -9.21
C GLN A 47 7.01 -13.61 -10.37
N ALA A 48 8.25 -13.53 -10.83
CA ALA A 48 8.65 -12.68 -11.95
C ALA A 48 7.95 -13.07 -13.25
N ARG A 49 7.83 -14.36 -13.52
CA ARG A 49 7.09 -14.91 -14.66
C ARG A 49 5.61 -14.51 -14.65
N PHE A 50 4.99 -14.55 -13.45
CA PHE A 50 3.61 -14.12 -13.30
C PHE A 50 3.46 -12.63 -13.61
N GLU A 51 4.32 -11.76 -13.06
CA GLU A 51 4.20 -10.30 -13.29
C GLU A 51 4.47 -9.91 -14.74
N GLU A 52 5.39 -10.58 -15.43
CA GLU A 52 5.59 -10.39 -16.85
C GLU A 52 4.35 -10.80 -17.66
N ASN A 53 3.79 -11.96 -17.36
CA ASN A 53 2.57 -12.44 -17.99
C ASN A 53 1.38 -11.52 -17.68
N HIS A 54 1.25 -11.08 -16.43
CA HIS A 54 0.22 -10.14 -15.98
C HIS A 54 0.26 -8.86 -16.82
N ARG A 55 1.43 -8.25 -17.00
CA ARG A 55 1.60 -7.08 -17.87
C ARG A 55 1.13 -7.31 -19.30
N GLN A 56 1.40 -8.50 -19.85
CA GLN A 56 1.01 -8.84 -21.22
C GLN A 56 -0.50 -9.05 -21.38
N LEU A 57 -1.16 -9.50 -20.32
CA LEU A 57 -2.59 -9.80 -20.29
C LEU A 57 -3.47 -8.60 -19.93
N LEU A 58 -2.86 -7.48 -19.46
CA LEU A 58 -3.61 -6.27 -19.14
C LEU A 58 -4.38 -5.74 -20.35
N SER A 59 -5.61 -5.28 -20.11
CA SER A 59 -6.42 -4.63 -21.11
C SER A 59 -5.81 -3.30 -21.53
N TYR A 60 -6.03 -2.93 -22.81
CA TYR A 60 -5.66 -1.63 -23.30
C TYR A 60 -6.80 -0.65 -23.10
N THR A 61 -6.47 0.53 -22.56
CA THR A 61 -7.39 1.66 -22.59
C THR A 61 -7.02 2.62 -23.72
N LEU A 62 -8.01 3.36 -24.18
CA LEU A 62 -7.78 4.55 -24.98
C LEU A 62 -7.36 5.62 -23.98
N SER A 63 -6.06 5.90 -23.87
CA SER A 63 -5.63 7.00 -23.04
C SER A 63 -6.21 8.29 -23.59
N GLY A 64 -7.13 8.89 -22.85
CA GLY A 64 -7.46 10.31 -23.02
C GLY A 64 -6.20 11.14 -22.75
N ASP A 65 -6.23 12.39 -23.17
CA ASP A 65 -5.20 13.35 -22.77
C ASP A 65 -5.26 13.52 -21.24
N ARG A 66 -4.32 12.93 -20.53
CA ARG A 66 -4.26 12.98 -19.05
C ARG A 66 -3.62 14.27 -18.53
N GLY A 67 -3.29 15.18 -19.45
CA GLY A 67 -2.63 16.43 -19.08
C GLY A 67 -1.21 16.24 -18.54
N SER A 68 -0.72 17.27 -17.88
CA SER A 68 0.59 17.24 -17.22
C SER A 68 0.52 16.45 -15.92
N CYS A 69 1.66 15.83 -15.56
CA CYS A 69 1.85 15.20 -14.26
C CYS A 69 1.55 16.20 -13.13
N ARG A 70 0.60 15.90 -12.25
CA ARG A 70 0.27 16.77 -11.12
C ARG A 70 1.32 16.67 -10.02
N GLU A 71 1.71 15.45 -9.67
CA GLU A 71 2.75 15.20 -8.70
C GLU A 71 3.73 14.15 -9.23
N ARG A 72 5.02 14.34 -8.97
CA ARG A 72 6.06 13.38 -9.34
C ARG A 72 6.75 12.87 -8.08
N ILE A 73 6.67 11.56 -7.86
CA ILE A 73 7.42 10.85 -6.82
C ILE A 73 8.42 9.94 -7.50
N GLY A 74 9.68 10.30 -7.45
CA GLY A 74 10.75 9.55 -8.10
C GLY A 74 10.48 9.32 -9.60
N ARG A 75 10.37 8.05 -10.00
CA ARG A 75 10.13 7.62 -11.38
C ARG A 75 8.68 7.72 -11.81
N LEU A 76 7.76 7.95 -10.89
CA LEU A 76 6.32 7.84 -11.10
C LEU A 76 5.65 9.19 -11.17
N CYS A 77 4.60 9.25 -11.96
CA CYS A 77 3.71 10.39 -12.05
C CYS A 77 2.36 10.02 -11.47
N ILE A 78 1.80 10.92 -10.67
CA ILE A 78 0.49 10.78 -10.04
C ILE A 78 -0.45 11.76 -10.69
N TRP A 79 -1.63 11.28 -11.06
CA TRP A 79 -2.76 12.07 -11.50
C TRP A 79 -3.91 11.86 -10.53
N HIS A 80 -4.43 12.94 -9.99
CA HIS A 80 -5.68 12.93 -9.24
C HIS A 80 -6.81 13.18 -10.25
N GLU A 81 -7.51 12.13 -10.64
CA GLU A 81 -8.69 12.28 -11.47
C GLU A 81 -9.90 12.46 -10.56
N GLY A 82 -10.62 13.57 -10.75
CA GLY A 82 -11.87 13.85 -10.06
C GLY A 82 -13.03 12.97 -10.51
N ASP A 83 -12.75 11.84 -11.14
CA ASP A 83 -13.74 10.90 -11.61
C ASP A 83 -14.02 9.88 -10.51
N ASP A 84 -14.97 10.20 -9.66
CA ASP A 84 -15.46 9.32 -8.58
C ASP A 84 -16.06 8.01 -9.11
N ASP A 85 -16.23 7.89 -10.42
CA ASP A 85 -16.92 6.77 -11.08
C ASP A 85 -15.99 5.65 -11.57
N TRP A 86 -14.65 5.74 -11.36
CA TRP A 86 -13.77 4.66 -11.79
C TRP A 86 -14.00 3.39 -10.95
N VAL A 87 -14.44 2.35 -11.58
CA VAL A 87 -14.62 1.02 -10.98
C VAL A 87 -13.49 0.12 -11.45
N PRO A 88 -12.82 -0.61 -10.56
CA PRO A 88 -11.82 -1.60 -10.96
C PRO A 88 -12.40 -2.56 -11.99
N VAL A 89 -11.77 -2.64 -13.16
CA VAL A 89 -12.11 -3.66 -14.14
C VAL A 89 -11.67 -5.01 -13.56
N PRO A 90 -12.56 -6.00 -13.44
CA PRO A 90 -12.19 -7.31 -12.97
C PRO A 90 -11.06 -7.91 -13.83
N ASP A 91 -10.15 -8.61 -13.17
CA ASP A 91 -9.10 -9.36 -13.88
C ASP A 91 -9.69 -10.30 -14.92
N SER A 92 -9.04 -10.39 -16.08
CA SER A 92 -9.42 -11.36 -17.07
C SER A 92 -9.30 -12.80 -16.54
N PRO A 93 -10.08 -13.76 -17.06
CA PRO A 93 -9.95 -15.16 -16.66
C PRO A 93 -8.51 -15.70 -16.75
N ASP A 94 -7.73 -15.22 -17.72
CA ASP A 94 -6.35 -15.60 -17.92
C ASP A 94 -5.44 -15.09 -16.78
N ILE A 95 -5.65 -13.86 -16.31
CA ILE A 95 -4.92 -13.31 -15.14
C ILE A 95 -5.29 -14.10 -13.88
N VAL A 96 -6.57 -14.37 -13.66
CA VAL A 96 -7.04 -15.17 -12.52
C VAL A 96 -6.41 -16.57 -12.53
N GLN A 97 -6.38 -17.23 -13.68
CA GLN A 97 -5.77 -18.55 -13.83
C GLN A 97 -4.26 -18.52 -13.59
N ALA A 98 -3.56 -17.51 -14.12
CA ALA A 98 -2.12 -17.34 -13.92
C ALA A 98 -1.79 -17.11 -12.44
N ARG A 99 -2.58 -16.27 -11.75
CA ARG A 99 -2.43 -16.03 -10.29
C ARG A 99 -2.69 -17.30 -9.49
N ASP A 100 -3.69 -18.09 -9.83
CA ASP A 100 -3.97 -19.36 -9.17
C ASP A 100 -2.86 -20.39 -9.39
N LEU A 101 -2.19 -20.37 -10.54
CA LEU A 101 -1.01 -21.20 -10.80
C LEU A 101 0.15 -20.75 -9.91
N LEU A 102 0.47 -19.46 -9.88
CA LEU A 102 1.50 -18.91 -9.00
C LEU A 102 1.27 -19.28 -7.53
N LEU A 103 0.03 -19.12 -7.04
CA LEU A 103 -0.31 -19.46 -5.65
C LEU A 103 -0.06 -20.95 -5.34
N ARG A 104 -0.28 -21.87 -6.30
CA ARG A 104 0.04 -23.29 -6.15
C ARG A 104 1.56 -23.53 -6.12
N GLU A 105 2.30 -22.94 -7.08
CA GLU A 105 3.76 -23.04 -7.13
C GLU A 105 4.40 -22.53 -5.83
N LEU A 106 4.00 -21.35 -5.38
CA LEU A 106 4.48 -20.78 -4.11
C LEU A 106 4.09 -21.62 -2.89
N ALA A 107 2.93 -22.30 -2.92
CA ALA A 107 2.53 -23.20 -1.84
C ALA A 107 3.37 -24.48 -1.81
N GLU A 108 3.70 -25.06 -2.96
CA GLU A 108 4.54 -26.26 -3.07
C GLU A 108 5.98 -25.95 -2.62
N ILE A 109 6.55 -24.83 -3.08
CA ILE A 109 7.90 -24.40 -2.69
C ILE A 109 7.94 -24.04 -1.20
N GLY A 110 6.96 -23.28 -0.71
CA GLY A 110 6.84 -22.90 0.70
C GLY A 110 6.64 -24.09 1.63
N GLY A 111 6.03 -25.19 1.14
CA GLY A 111 5.95 -26.45 1.87
C GLY A 111 7.30 -27.13 2.08
N GLN A 112 8.25 -26.91 1.17
CA GLN A 112 9.63 -27.40 1.26
C GLN A 112 10.54 -26.41 2.01
N LEU A 113 10.16 -25.14 2.07
CA LEU A 113 10.89 -24.05 2.73
C LEU A 113 9.98 -23.26 3.69
N PRO A 114 9.43 -23.89 4.74
CA PRO A 114 8.39 -23.30 5.57
C PRO A 114 8.86 -22.10 6.40
N GLY A 115 10.18 -21.91 6.56
CA GLY A 115 10.79 -20.79 7.27
C GLY A 115 11.03 -19.52 6.41
N ASP A 116 10.69 -19.55 5.13
CA ASP A 116 10.94 -18.42 4.24
C ASP A 116 9.84 -17.36 4.32
N GLY A 117 10.18 -16.20 4.91
CA GLY A 117 9.24 -15.10 5.12
C GLY A 117 8.83 -14.38 3.84
N TRP A 118 9.66 -14.39 2.78
CA TRP A 118 9.31 -13.77 1.51
C TRP A 118 8.27 -14.62 0.76
N ILE A 119 8.46 -15.94 0.70
CA ILE A 119 7.49 -16.85 0.05
C ILE A 119 6.13 -16.72 0.75
N LEU A 120 6.11 -16.67 2.08
CA LEU A 120 4.89 -16.45 2.84
C LEU A 120 4.26 -15.08 2.48
N GLY A 121 5.07 -14.00 2.46
CA GLY A 121 4.63 -12.67 2.08
C GLY A 121 4.02 -12.63 0.68
N GLN A 122 4.67 -13.24 -0.32
CA GLN A 122 4.13 -13.29 -1.68
C GLN A 122 2.81 -14.08 -1.75
N ARG A 123 2.67 -15.18 -1.02
CA ARG A 123 1.40 -15.92 -0.96
C ARG A 123 0.28 -15.05 -0.38
N ILE A 124 0.55 -14.29 0.67
CA ILE A 124 -0.41 -13.37 1.28
C ILE A 124 -0.76 -12.24 0.31
N ARG A 125 0.24 -11.64 -0.38
CA ARG A 125 0.03 -10.62 -1.41
C ARG A 125 -0.95 -11.12 -2.49
N TYR A 126 -0.68 -12.24 -3.13
CA TYR A 126 -1.53 -12.72 -4.22
C TYR A 126 -2.88 -13.27 -3.76
N LEU A 127 -3.01 -13.70 -2.51
CA LEU A 127 -4.31 -13.97 -1.90
C LEU A 127 -5.11 -12.67 -1.69
N SER A 128 -4.46 -11.60 -1.24
CA SER A 128 -5.10 -10.30 -1.06
C SER A 128 -5.55 -9.68 -2.39
N GLU A 129 -4.70 -9.73 -3.42
CA GLU A 129 -5.04 -9.29 -4.77
C GLU A 129 -6.22 -10.07 -5.37
N ALA A 130 -6.36 -11.35 -5.00
CA ALA A 130 -7.50 -12.19 -5.37
C ALA A 130 -8.74 -11.98 -4.50
N GLY A 131 -8.73 -11.05 -3.53
CA GLY A 131 -9.81 -10.83 -2.56
C GLY A 131 -10.00 -11.98 -1.56
N ARG A 132 -9.05 -12.90 -1.45
CA ARG A 132 -9.13 -14.12 -0.61
C ARG A 132 -8.58 -13.88 0.79
N TRP A 133 -8.99 -12.78 1.43
CA TRP A 133 -8.47 -12.32 2.71
C TRP A 133 -8.58 -13.36 3.84
N THR A 134 -9.70 -14.09 3.92
CA THR A 134 -9.87 -15.14 4.93
C THR A 134 -8.80 -16.22 4.81
N LYS A 135 -8.42 -16.60 3.57
CA LYS A 135 -7.33 -17.56 3.36
C LYS A 135 -5.96 -16.98 3.74
N ALA A 136 -5.78 -15.68 3.55
CA ALA A 136 -4.57 -15.00 4.01
C ALA A 136 -4.47 -15.05 5.54
N VAL A 137 -5.56 -14.77 6.28
CA VAL A 137 -5.63 -14.90 7.75
C VAL A 137 -5.32 -16.33 8.19
N ASP A 138 -5.92 -17.33 7.56
CA ASP A 138 -5.65 -18.74 7.91
C ASP A 138 -4.18 -19.11 7.69
N LEU A 139 -3.54 -18.53 6.68
CA LEU A 139 -2.13 -18.76 6.38
C LEU A 139 -1.22 -18.12 7.43
N THR A 140 -1.54 -16.91 7.91
CA THR A 140 -0.74 -16.21 8.93
C THR A 140 -0.82 -16.89 10.30
N ARG A 141 -1.98 -17.40 10.68
CA ARG A 141 -2.16 -18.15 11.95
C ARG A 141 -1.30 -19.40 12.03
N ASN A 142 -0.92 -19.98 10.89
CA ASN A 142 -0.02 -21.12 10.80
C ASN A 142 1.41 -20.72 10.45
N CYS A 143 1.81 -19.47 10.74
CA CYS A 143 3.13 -18.96 10.45
C CYS A 143 4.22 -19.66 11.27
N THR A 144 5.19 -20.24 10.59
CA THR A 144 6.30 -21.00 11.18
C THR A 144 7.66 -20.35 10.96
N ILE A 145 7.70 -19.15 10.35
CA ILE A 145 8.94 -18.43 10.13
C ILE A 145 9.57 -18.01 11.46
N HIS A 146 10.88 -17.83 11.45
CA HIS A 146 11.64 -17.51 12.66
C HIS A 146 11.38 -16.09 13.15
N ASP A 147 11.17 -15.17 12.24
CA ASP A 147 10.79 -13.78 12.52
C ASP A 147 9.31 -13.70 12.92
N ARG A 148 9.07 -13.74 14.23
CA ARG A 148 7.70 -13.64 14.78
C ARG A 148 7.06 -12.30 14.54
N GLY A 149 7.83 -11.22 14.58
CA GLY A 149 7.33 -9.89 14.27
C GLY A 149 6.79 -9.82 12.84
N TRP A 150 7.47 -10.48 11.90
CA TRP A 150 6.99 -10.56 10.53
C TRP A 150 5.68 -11.37 10.41
N CYS A 151 5.51 -12.46 11.18
CA CYS A 151 4.24 -13.17 11.25
C CYS A 151 3.10 -12.25 11.72
N SER A 152 3.32 -11.50 12.79
CA SER A 152 2.29 -10.64 13.40
C SER A 152 1.88 -9.50 12.47
N VAL A 153 2.82 -8.82 11.78
CA VAL A 153 2.43 -7.78 10.81
C VAL A 153 1.74 -8.34 9.58
N LEU A 154 2.10 -9.53 9.12
CA LEU A 154 1.37 -10.21 8.03
C LEU A 154 -0.05 -10.59 8.46
N GLU A 155 -0.25 -10.99 9.71
CA GLU A 155 -1.58 -11.24 10.28
C GLU A 155 -2.38 -9.93 10.36
N GLY A 156 -1.77 -8.85 10.85
CA GLY A 156 -2.37 -7.52 10.87
C GLY A 156 -2.83 -7.08 9.48
N PHE A 157 -2.01 -7.26 8.45
CA PHE A 157 -2.36 -6.97 7.07
C PHE A 157 -3.56 -7.79 6.58
N ALA A 158 -3.58 -9.08 6.86
CA ALA A 158 -4.67 -9.97 6.45
C ALA A 158 -5.98 -9.64 7.21
N LEU A 159 -5.91 -9.35 8.51
CA LEU A 159 -7.05 -8.93 9.34
C LEU A 159 -7.61 -7.59 8.89
N HIS A 160 -6.74 -6.61 8.58
CA HIS A 160 -7.15 -5.33 8.00
C HIS A 160 -8.01 -5.55 6.74
N GLY A 161 -7.56 -6.40 5.83
CA GLY A 161 -8.30 -6.73 4.61
C GLY A 161 -9.65 -7.40 4.83
N THR A 162 -9.90 -7.99 6.01
CA THR A 162 -11.22 -8.52 6.41
C THR A 162 -12.09 -7.50 7.13
N GLY A 163 -11.60 -6.30 7.41
CA GLY A 163 -12.30 -5.26 8.17
C GLY A 163 -12.25 -5.43 9.69
N LEU A 164 -11.40 -6.32 10.21
CA LEU A 164 -11.20 -6.55 11.65
C LEU A 164 -10.10 -5.63 12.18
N TYR A 165 -10.34 -4.32 12.14
CA TYR A 165 -9.32 -3.29 12.36
C TYR A 165 -8.74 -3.28 13.78
N GLU A 166 -9.56 -3.54 14.82
CA GLU A 166 -9.08 -3.63 16.19
C GLU A 166 -8.07 -4.78 16.35
N ALA A 167 -8.41 -5.96 15.85
CA ALA A 167 -7.51 -7.12 15.88
C ALA A 167 -6.28 -6.91 14.98
N ALA A 168 -6.44 -6.21 13.85
CA ALA A 168 -5.33 -5.85 12.98
C ALA A 168 -4.33 -4.93 13.70
N LEU A 169 -4.80 -3.90 14.41
CA LEU A 169 -3.95 -2.99 15.19
C LEU A 169 -3.24 -3.70 16.33
N GLU A 170 -3.87 -4.67 16.98
CA GLU A 170 -3.23 -5.49 18.00
C GLU A 170 -2.08 -6.31 17.40
N ALA A 171 -2.30 -6.99 16.27
CA ALA A 171 -1.29 -7.75 15.57
C ALA A 171 -0.14 -6.86 15.05
N PHE A 172 -0.43 -5.67 14.52
CA PHE A 172 0.59 -4.71 14.11
C PHE A 172 1.44 -4.24 15.30
N ARG A 173 0.81 -3.94 16.44
CA ARG A 173 1.54 -3.52 17.67
C ARG A 173 2.51 -4.60 18.11
N GLU A 174 2.06 -5.86 18.21
CA GLU A 174 2.89 -7.00 18.56
C GLU A 174 4.06 -7.17 17.57
N GLY A 175 3.79 -7.02 16.27
CA GLY A 175 4.81 -7.09 15.24
C GLY A 175 5.86 -5.99 15.36
N LEU A 176 5.43 -4.75 15.56
CA LEU A 176 6.32 -3.60 15.71
C LEU A 176 7.20 -3.68 16.99
N GLU A 177 6.71 -4.29 18.07
CA GLU A 177 7.50 -4.55 19.28
C GLU A 177 8.63 -5.56 19.03
N SER A 178 8.46 -6.44 18.06
CA SER A 178 9.42 -7.48 17.69
C SER A 178 10.41 -7.05 16.59
N MET A 179 10.18 -5.91 15.93
CA MET A 179 11.06 -5.35 14.92
C MET A 179 12.31 -4.70 15.51
N SER A 180 13.30 -4.40 14.66
CA SER A 180 14.38 -3.50 15.05
C SER A 180 13.81 -2.14 15.45
N PRO A 181 14.39 -1.47 16.47
CA PRO A 181 13.91 -0.14 16.87
C PRO A 181 13.87 0.88 15.72
N GLU A 182 14.84 0.83 14.82
CA GLU A 182 14.94 1.71 13.67
C GLU A 182 13.77 1.49 12.70
N GLU A 183 13.46 0.25 12.38
CA GLU A 183 12.34 -0.10 11.50
C GLU A 183 10.98 0.23 12.16
N ALA A 184 10.83 -0.09 13.44
CA ALA A 184 9.60 0.22 14.17
C ALA A 184 9.33 1.73 14.25
N ILE A 185 10.37 2.55 14.44
CA ILE A 185 10.26 4.03 14.40
C ILE A 185 9.80 4.49 13.02
N LYS A 186 10.41 3.97 11.94
CA LYS A 186 10.02 4.30 10.57
C LYS A 186 8.54 4.02 10.30
N TRP A 187 8.04 2.88 10.75
CA TRP A 187 6.64 2.49 10.52
C TRP A 187 5.64 3.28 11.37
N ARG A 188 6.05 3.68 12.58
CA ARG A 188 5.22 4.52 13.47
C ARG A 188 5.20 5.98 13.06
N ASP A 189 6.14 6.41 12.23
CA ASP A 189 6.27 7.81 11.81
C ASP A 189 5.22 8.20 10.77
N PRO A 190 4.23 9.03 11.13
CA PRO A 190 3.19 9.43 10.19
C PRO A 190 3.58 10.65 9.33
N ARG A 191 4.80 11.21 9.46
CA ARG A 191 5.20 12.46 8.77
C ARG A 191 5.11 12.36 7.26
N VAL A 192 5.28 11.17 6.69
CA VAL A 192 5.06 10.93 5.25
C VAL A 192 3.64 11.28 4.78
N LEU A 193 2.67 11.32 5.70
CA LEU A 193 1.27 11.63 5.43
C LEU A 193 0.90 13.09 5.72
N LEU A 194 1.79 13.84 6.38
CA LEU A 194 1.49 15.18 6.91
C LEU A 194 1.91 16.29 5.93
N ASP A 195 1.26 17.45 6.06
CA ASP A 195 1.79 18.70 5.53
C ASP A 195 3.01 19.17 6.34
N GLY A 196 3.71 20.19 5.85
CA GLY A 196 4.90 20.71 6.52
C GLY A 196 4.61 21.15 7.96
N ARG A 197 3.46 21.78 8.20
CA ARG A 197 3.06 22.23 9.54
C ARG A 197 2.73 21.06 10.47
N GLY A 198 2.11 20.02 9.95
CA GLY A 198 1.86 18.79 10.72
C GLY A 198 3.14 18.07 11.10
N SER A 199 4.13 18.06 10.20
CA SER A 199 5.47 17.55 10.48
C SER A 199 6.18 18.35 11.56
N ASP A 200 6.11 19.70 11.50
CA ASP A 200 6.69 20.58 12.51
C ASP A 200 6.11 20.31 13.92
N VAL A 201 4.81 20.05 14.03
CA VAL A 201 4.18 19.68 15.32
C VAL A 201 4.79 18.41 15.92
N LEU A 202 5.13 17.43 15.09
CA LEU A 202 5.77 16.20 15.58
C LEU A 202 7.27 16.40 15.86
N ASP A 203 7.94 17.27 15.12
CA ASP A 203 9.36 17.56 15.29
C ASP A 203 9.62 18.40 16.56
N ASP A 204 8.66 19.26 16.95
CA ASP A 204 8.72 20.08 18.15
C ASP A 204 8.38 19.32 19.45
N THR A 205 8.04 18.02 19.36
CA THR A 205 7.65 17.18 20.49
C THR A 205 8.59 16.01 20.68
N GLU A 206 8.83 15.59 21.92
CA GLU A 206 9.67 14.45 22.28
C GLU A 206 8.98 13.58 23.36
N GLY A 207 9.34 12.32 23.42
CA GLY A 207 8.90 11.38 24.45
C GLY A 207 7.37 11.26 24.54
N GLU A 208 6.80 11.43 25.73
CA GLU A 208 5.35 11.32 25.97
C GLU A 208 4.53 12.37 25.22
N ASP A 209 5.11 13.55 24.93
CA ASP A 209 4.43 14.59 24.16
C ASP A 209 4.28 14.20 22.69
N GLN A 210 5.29 13.56 22.13
CA GLN A 210 5.25 13.01 20.77
C GLN A 210 4.23 11.86 20.67
N GLU A 211 4.20 10.95 21.64
CA GLU A 211 3.20 9.88 21.69
C GLU A 211 1.77 10.46 21.77
N ARG A 212 1.56 11.52 22.56
CA ARG A 212 0.27 12.20 22.63
C ARG A 212 -0.11 12.87 21.31
N ALA A 213 0.84 13.49 20.64
CA ALA A 213 0.60 14.12 19.34
C ALA A 213 0.22 13.08 18.28
N GLN A 214 0.92 11.96 18.22
CA GLN A 214 0.60 10.85 17.33
C GLN A 214 -0.77 10.20 17.65
N SER A 215 -1.06 9.97 18.94
CA SER A 215 -2.36 9.45 19.36
C SER A 215 -3.50 10.40 18.99
N LYS A 216 -3.29 11.71 19.13
CA LYS A 216 -4.25 12.72 18.71
C LYS A 216 -4.46 12.70 17.18
N LEU A 217 -3.37 12.58 16.42
CA LEU A 217 -3.42 12.46 14.96
C LEU A 217 -4.31 11.29 14.54
N TRP A 218 -4.02 10.09 15.03
CA TRP A 218 -4.78 8.90 14.66
C TRP A 218 -6.24 8.97 15.14
N THR A 219 -6.47 9.52 16.36
CA THR A 219 -7.84 9.75 16.83
C THR A 219 -8.61 10.67 15.88
N LEU A 220 -8.00 11.72 15.36
CA LEU A 220 -8.65 12.64 14.43
C LEU A 220 -8.77 12.08 13.01
N ALA A 221 -7.88 11.16 12.63
CA ALA A 221 -7.88 10.52 11.31
C ALA A 221 -8.90 9.38 11.19
N ASP A 222 -9.51 8.93 12.29
CA ASP A 222 -10.48 7.84 12.30
C ASP A 222 -11.77 8.25 11.55
N PRO A 223 -12.11 7.62 10.41
CA PRO A 223 -13.27 7.98 9.63
C PRO A 223 -14.59 7.74 10.39
N LEU A 224 -15.18 8.79 10.91
CA LEU A 224 -16.51 8.81 11.54
C LEU A 224 -16.67 7.93 12.80
N TYR A 225 -15.65 7.28 13.30
CA TYR A 225 -15.71 6.40 14.48
C TYR A 225 -16.84 5.34 14.41
N LEU A 226 -17.07 4.78 13.22
CA LEU A 226 -18.21 3.88 12.97
C LEU A 226 -17.90 2.41 13.21
N VAL A 227 -16.63 2.03 13.22
CA VAL A 227 -16.18 0.65 13.37
C VAL A 227 -15.26 0.49 14.57
N PRO A 228 -15.18 -0.70 15.20
CA PRO A 228 -14.19 -0.97 16.22
C PRO A 228 -12.77 -0.91 15.66
N GLY A 229 -11.87 -0.22 16.37
CA GLY A 229 -10.52 0.06 15.91
C GLY A 229 -10.48 1.24 14.93
N ASN A 230 -9.28 1.73 14.64
CA ASN A 230 -9.05 2.82 13.70
C ASN A 230 -8.63 2.24 12.34
N ASP A 231 -9.52 2.30 11.36
CA ASP A 231 -9.26 1.74 10.03
C ASP A 231 -8.19 2.51 9.27
N ARG A 232 -8.09 3.84 9.45
CA ARG A 232 -7.04 4.65 8.81
C ARG A 232 -5.65 4.37 9.37
N GLU A 233 -5.52 4.24 10.70
CA GLU A 233 -4.27 3.83 11.33
C GLU A 233 -3.90 2.39 10.93
N SER A 234 -4.87 1.48 10.96
CA SER A 234 -4.69 0.10 10.52
C SER A 234 -4.23 0.02 9.06
N GLU A 235 -4.78 0.85 8.16
CA GLU A 235 -4.34 0.91 6.78
C GLU A 235 -2.92 1.46 6.64
N HIS A 236 -2.50 2.39 7.47
CA HIS A 236 -1.12 2.88 7.46
C HIS A 236 -0.13 1.72 7.65
N TYR A 237 -0.34 0.89 8.66
CA TYR A 237 0.53 -0.29 8.88
C TYR A 237 0.35 -1.35 7.79
N ALA A 238 -0.85 -1.52 7.26
CA ALA A 238 -1.08 -2.42 6.14
C ALA A 238 -0.31 -1.99 4.88
N ARG A 239 -0.20 -0.70 4.60
CA ARG A 239 0.57 -0.14 3.50
C ARG A 239 2.08 -0.37 3.67
N TRP A 240 2.60 -0.18 4.88
CA TRP A 240 3.98 -0.52 5.21
C TRP A 240 4.26 -2.02 5.03
N THR A 241 3.33 -2.87 5.49
CA THR A 241 3.43 -4.32 5.32
C THR A 241 3.44 -4.70 3.83
N PHE A 242 2.56 -4.12 3.02
CA PHE A 242 2.53 -4.36 1.58
C PHE A 242 3.82 -3.90 0.89
N SER A 243 4.36 -2.75 1.30
CA SER A 243 5.65 -2.28 0.80
C SER A 243 6.78 -3.27 1.10
N ARG A 244 6.87 -3.75 2.35
CA ARG A 244 7.87 -4.76 2.74
C ARG A 244 7.68 -6.10 2.03
N ILE A 245 6.44 -6.55 1.80
CA ILE A 245 6.14 -7.74 0.99
C ILE A 245 6.66 -7.57 -0.44
N SER A 246 6.55 -6.37 -0.98
CA SER A 246 6.92 -6.05 -2.36
C SER A 246 8.43 -5.84 -2.56
N ASP A 247 9.19 -5.71 -1.47
CA ASP A 247 10.65 -5.62 -1.56
C ASP A 247 11.23 -6.90 -2.20
N ARG A 248 12.15 -6.71 -3.13
CA ARG A 248 12.79 -7.78 -3.95
C ARG A 248 11.82 -8.58 -4.82
N ALA A 249 10.57 -8.15 -4.97
CA ALA A 249 9.63 -8.76 -5.88
C ALA A 249 9.54 -7.94 -7.18
N GLU A 250 9.24 -8.62 -8.28
CA GLU A 250 8.88 -7.93 -9.51
C GLU A 250 7.53 -7.23 -9.35
N SER A 251 7.37 -6.12 -10.07
CA SER A 251 6.13 -5.36 -10.10
C SER A 251 5.47 -5.42 -11.47
N VAL A 252 4.18 -5.16 -11.53
CA VAL A 252 3.43 -5.04 -12.78
C VAL A 252 4.05 -3.98 -13.70
N TRP A 253 4.66 -2.91 -13.14
CA TRP A 253 5.36 -1.91 -13.95
C TRP A 253 6.67 -2.41 -14.59
N GLY A 254 7.21 -3.55 -14.17
CA GLY A 254 8.52 -4.03 -14.60
C GLY A 254 9.68 -3.23 -14.01
N MET A 255 9.42 -2.57 -12.91
CA MET A 255 10.42 -1.81 -12.15
C MET A 255 10.71 -2.53 -10.83
N ARG A 256 11.97 -2.45 -10.40
CA ARG A 256 12.35 -2.87 -9.06
C ARG A 256 11.72 -1.95 -8.02
N TRP A 257 11.32 -2.55 -6.90
CA TRP A 257 10.85 -1.80 -5.73
C TRP A 257 11.94 -0.83 -5.26
N GLY A 258 11.55 0.34 -4.81
CA GLY A 258 12.44 1.39 -4.32
C GLY A 258 11.64 2.44 -3.54
N ASP A 259 12.33 3.44 -3.04
CA ASP A 259 11.78 4.48 -2.16
C ASP A 259 10.56 5.19 -2.76
N ASP A 260 10.53 5.37 -4.08
CA ASP A 260 9.40 5.99 -4.77
C ASP A 260 8.12 5.12 -4.75
N LEU A 261 8.27 3.80 -4.94
CA LEU A 261 7.15 2.86 -4.83
C LEU A 261 6.71 2.69 -3.37
N GLU A 262 7.63 2.72 -2.43
CA GLU A 262 7.35 2.72 -1.01
C GLU A 262 6.54 3.97 -0.62
N GLU A 263 7.03 5.16 -0.96
CA GLU A 263 6.35 6.42 -0.63
C GLU A 263 4.93 6.47 -1.22
N ILE A 264 4.78 6.12 -2.49
CA ILE A 264 3.47 6.07 -3.14
C ILE A 264 2.53 5.08 -2.43
N THR A 265 3.04 3.91 -2.10
CA THR A 265 2.25 2.87 -1.42
C THR A 265 1.80 3.34 -0.04
N VAL A 266 2.68 3.96 0.73
CA VAL A 266 2.35 4.44 2.07
C VAL A 266 1.39 5.63 2.03
N ARG A 267 1.57 6.56 1.09
CA ARG A 267 0.71 7.76 0.96
C ARG A 267 -0.65 7.44 0.33
N TYR A 268 -0.68 6.72 -0.78
CA TYR A 268 -1.87 6.55 -1.60
C TYR A 268 -2.46 5.14 -1.57
N GLY A 269 -1.79 4.19 -0.93
CA GLY A 269 -2.19 2.78 -0.94
C GLY A 269 -1.64 2.01 -2.14
N TRP A 270 -1.88 0.71 -2.13
CA TRP A 270 -1.50 -0.16 -3.24
C TRP A 270 -2.57 -0.18 -4.32
N ASN A 271 -2.15 -0.46 -5.56
CA ASN A 271 -3.06 -0.49 -6.68
C ASN A 271 -4.04 -1.67 -6.60
N ARG A 272 -5.28 -1.41 -6.97
CA ARG A 272 -6.39 -2.37 -7.00
C ARG A 272 -6.75 -2.81 -8.41
N GLY A 273 -6.20 -2.15 -9.41
CA GLY A 273 -6.40 -2.48 -10.81
C GLY A 273 -5.28 -1.93 -11.68
N TRP A 274 -5.16 -2.47 -12.87
CA TRP A 274 -4.08 -2.15 -13.79
C TRP A 274 -4.58 -2.12 -15.21
N GLU A 275 -4.02 -1.23 -16.02
CA GLU A 275 -4.30 -1.14 -17.43
C GLU A 275 -3.05 -0.74 -18.23
N ARG A 276 -3.12 -0.93 -19.55
CA ARG A 276 -2.11 -0.45 -20.49
C ARG A 276 -2.67 0.69 -21.30
N SER A 277 -1.93 1.78 -21.40
CA SER A 277 -2.26 2.83 -22.36
C SER A 277 -1.74 2.47 -23.75
N ARG A 278 -2.49 2.79 -24.81
CA ARG A 278 -1.98 2.73 -26.17
C ARG A 278 -1.15 3.98 -26.46
N PRO A 279 0.01 3.85 -27.13
CA PRO A 279 0.74 5.01 -27.61
C PRO A 279 -0.15 5.85 -28.51
N GLN A 280 -0.18 7.16 -28.31
CA GLN A 280 -0.90 8.06 -29.21
C GLN A 280 -0.20 8.09 -30.58
N ILE A 281 -0.97 7.94 -31.66
CA ILE A 281 -0.46 8.05 -33.01
C ILE A 281 0.00 9.49 -33.23
N GLY A 282 1.29 9.69 -33.51
CA GLY A 282 1.87 11.01 -33.78
C GLY A 282 2.74 11.58 -32.64
N THR A 283 2.86 10.90 -31.51
CA THR A 283 3.85 11.25 -30.48
C THR A 283 5.14 10.45 -30.68
N SER A 284 6.29 11.03 -30.34
CA SER A 284 7.62 10.39 -30.49
C SER A 284 7.87 9.24 -29.52
N SER A 285 7.00 9.03 -28.51
CA SER A 285 7.08 7.94 -27.55
C SER A 285 6.10 6.82 -27.94
N ALA A 286 6.64 5.78 -28.56
CA ALA A 286 5.89 4.56 -28.92
C ALA A 286 5.78 3.58 -27.74
N GLU A 287 6.05 4.02 -26.51
CA GLU A 287 6.09 3.13 -25.35
C GLU A 287 4.72 2.95 -24.71
N THR A 288 4.40 1.69 -24.43
CA THR A 288 3.22 1.33 -23.64
C THR A 288 3.44 1.73 -22.19
N ILE A 289 2.54 2.51 -21.64
CA ILE A 289 2.57 2.91 -20.22
C ILE A 289 1.66 1.98 -19.44
N ILE A 290 2.16 1.47 -18.32
CA ILE A 290 1.34 0.74 -17.35
C ILE A 290 0.79 1.73 -16.33
N ILE A 291 -0.50 1.67 -16.11
CA ILE A 291 -1.23 2.54 -15.20
C ILE A 291 -1.81 1.68 -14.11
N GLY A 292 -1.51 2.06 -12.87
CA GLY A 292 -2.10 1.46 -11.69
C GLY A 292 -3.17 2.38 -11.11
N HIS A 293 -4.26 1.78 -10.67
CA HIS A 293 -5.38 2.48 -10.06
C HIS A 293 -5.52 2.06 -8.59
N GLN A 294 -5.60 3.04 -7.70
CA GLN A 294 -6.11 2.84 -6.36
C GLN A 294 -7.65 2.83 -6.36
N LEU A 295 -8.26 2.65 -5.21
CA LEU A 295 -9.71 2.80 -5.09
C LEU A 295 -10.10 4.26 -5.40
N SER A 296 -11.17 4.43 -6.19
CA SER A 296 -11.77 5.73 -6.43
C SER A 296 -12.44 6.30 -5.18
N GLY A 297 -12.65 7.60 -5.12
CA GLY A 297 -13.33 8.26 -4.00
C GLY A 297 -12.49 8.34 -2.73
N GLY A 298 -11.17 8.16 -2.83
CA GLY A 298 -10.27 8.34 -1.69
C GLY A 298 -10.28 9.79 -1.19
N LYS A 299 -10.44 9.95 0.12
CA LYS A 299 -10.42 11.25 0.80
C LYS A 299 -9.25 11.30 1.76
N GLU A 300 -8.81 12.50 2.07
CA GLU A 300 -7.79 12.70 3.08
C GLU A 300 -8.42 12.78 4.48
N PHE A 301 -8.15 11.78 5.33
CA PHE A 301 -8.61 11.78 6.72
C PHE A 301 -7.55 12.24 7.71
N VAL A 302 -6.29 12.35 7.27
CA VAL A 302 -5.22 12.87 8.10
C VAL A 302 -5.44 14.36 8.33
N PRO A 303 -5.51 14.82 9.60
CA PRO A 303 -5.82 16.22 9.88
C PRO A 303 -4.70 17.15 9.41
N PRO A 304 -5.04 18.35 8.89
CA PRO A 304 -4.06 19.37 8.57
C PRO A 304 -3.28 19.81 9.82
N GLY A 305 -2.04 20.25 9.65
CA GLY A 305 -1.17 20.67 10.75
C GLY A 305 -1.78 21.74 11.66
N LEU A 306 -2.58 22.66 11.12
CA LEU A 306 -3.31 23.64 11.93
C LEU A 306 -4.26 22.97 12.93
N VAL A 307 -4.95 21.91 12.53
CA VAL A 307 -5.87 21.16 13.40
C VAL A 307 -5.11 20.41 14.49
N LEU A 308 -3.92 19.90 14.15
CA LEU A 308 -3.05 19.24 15.13
C LEU A 308 -2.48 20.23 16.15
N GLU A 309 -2.01 21.39 15.70
CA GLU A 309 -1.35 22.38 16.53
C GLU A 309 -2.36 23.13 17.42
N LYS A 310 -3.39 23.72 16.78
CA LYS A 310 -4.33 24.65 17.42
C LYS A 310 -5.79 24.35 17.04
N PRO A 311 -6.34 23.25 17.51
CA PRO A 311 -7.72 22.86 17.14
C PRO A 311 -8.78 23.89 17.50
N TRP A 312 -8.52 24.76 18.50
CA TRP A 312 -9.42 25.84 18.92
C TRP A 312 -9.42 27.07 18.00
N GLU A 313 -8.43 27.18 17.10
CA GLU A 313 -8.34 28.23 16.08
C GLU A 313 -8.92 27.77 14.73
N THR A 314 -9.42 26.52 14.64
CA THR A 314 -9.91 25.95 13.40
C THR A 314 -11.41 26.19 13.21
N GLU A 315 -11.79 26.43 11.96
CA GLU A 315 -13.17 26.51 11.51
C GLU A 315 -13.54 25.23 10.72
N PRO A 316 -14.85 24.99 10.45
CA PRO A 316 -15.28 23.84 9.65
C PRO A 316 -14.55 23.72 8.29
N GLY A 317 -14.20 24.87 7.68
CA GLY A 317 -13.44 24.90 6.44
C GLY A 317 -11.93 24.65 6.58
N SER A 318 -11.40 24.58 7.80
CA SER A 318 -9.98 24.26 8.02
C SER A 318 -9.68 22.78 7.81
N TRP A 319 -10.70 21.95 7.83
CA TRP A 319 -10.63 20.52 7.54
C TRP A 319 -11.37 20.24 6.23
N ILE A 320 -10.75 20.65 5.15
CA ILE A 320 -11.27 20.34 3.82
C ILE A 320 -10.71 18.99 3.42
N LEU A 321 -11.60 18.08 3.09
CA LEU A 321 -11.24 16.86 2.38
C LEU A 321 -10.95 17.28 0.93
N ASP A 322 -9.67 17.56 0.64
CA ASP A 322 -9.26 18.05 -0.66
C ASP A 322 -9.34 16.89 -1.67
N GLU A 323 -10.25 17.02 -2.62
CA GLU A 323 -10.45 16.04 -3.69
C GLU A 323 -9.47 16.26 -4.84
N ASP A 324 -9.00 17.49 -5.01
CA ASP A 324 -8.17 17.88 -6.14
C ASP A 324 -6.68 17.59 -5.93
N ASP A 325 -6.22 17.54 -4.69
CA ASP A 325 -4.81 17.30 -4.33
C ASP A 325 -4.69 16.54 -2.99
N PRO A 326 -5.21 15.31 -2.91
CA PRO A 326 -5.13 14.53 -1.69
C PRO A 326 -3.68 14.15 -1.41
N ARG A 327 -3.21 14.46 -0.22
CA ARG A 327 -1.86 14.14 0.23
C ARG A 327 -1.73 12.66 0.63
N SER A 328 -2.82 12.11 1.15
CA SER A 328 -2.87 10.77 1.73
C SER A 328 -4.29 10.21 1.58
N ALA A 329 -4.59 9.66 0.41
CA ALA A 329 -5.91 9.13 0.13
C ALA A 329 -6.25 7.88 0.97
N HIS A 330 -7.48 7.82 1.49
CA HIS A 330 -8.05 6.65 2.16
C HIS A 330 -9.53 6.50 1.78
N VAL A 331 -9.97 5.26 1.62
CA VAL A 331 -11.37 4.91 1.38
C VAL A 331 -11.84 4.01 2.49
N ALA A 332 -12.72 4.52 3.34
CA ALA A 332 -13.37 3.70 4.35
C ALA A 332 -14.26 2.66 3.67
N ALA A 333 -13.96 1.37 3.83
CA ALA A 333 -14.66 0.29 3.11
C ALA A 333 -16.17 0.24 3.37
N TYR A 334 -16.61 0.76 4.52
CA TYR A 334 -18.03 0.84 4.93
C TYR A 334 -18.72 2.15 4.51
N ALA A 335 -17.96 3.14 4.02
CA ALA A 335 -18.47 4.45 3.62
C ALA A 335 -17.72 4.98 2.40
N PRO A 336 -17.90 4.38 1.21
CA PRO A 336 -17.17 4.77 0.01
C PRO A 336 -17.55 6.15 -0.53
N ASN A 337 -18.72 6.67 -0.13
CA ASN A 337 -19.23 7.96 -0.60
C ASN A 337 -19.34 8.94 0.55
N PHE A 338 -18.62 10.05 0.46
CA PHE A 338 -18.72 11.18 1.39
C PHE A 338 -19.33 12.38 0.68
N PHE A 339 -20.11 13.13 1.42
CA PHE A 339 -20.64 14.43 0.97
C PHE A 339 -20.57 15.44 2.09
N LEU A 340 -20.40 16.70 1.75
CA LEU A 340 -20.42 17.78 2.71
C LEU A 340 -21.84 17.92 3.32
N GLY A 341 -21.92 17.82 4.64
CA GLY A 341 -23.14 17.97 5.41
C GLY A 341 -23.17 19.23 6.26
N GLU A 342 -24.36 19.77 6.50
CA GLU A 342 -24.55 20.83 7.50
C GLU A 342 -24.59 20.20 8.89
N ALA A 343 -23.74 20.65 9.81
CA ALA A 343 -23.73 20.17 11.19
C ALA A 343 -23.78 21.34 12.17
N GLN A 344 -24.40 21.13 13.32
CA GLN A 344 -24.34 22.00 14.48
C GLN A 344 -23.78 21.23 15.67
N VAL A 345 -22.87 21.85 16.41
CA VAL A 345 -22.32 21.29 17.63
C VAL A 345 -22.56 22.28 18.78
N ALA A 346 -23.07 21.78 19.90
CA ALA A 346 -23.22 22.54 21.13
C ALA A 346 -22.42 21.88 22.26
N VAL A 347 -21.63 22.67 22.96
CA VAL A 347 -20.92 22.22 24.15
C VAL A 347 -21.65 22.76 25.37
N LEU A 348 -22.12 21.88 26.24
CA LEU A 348 -22.90 22.22 27.41
C LEU A 348 -22.13 21.78 28.67
N HIS A 349 -22.03 22.69 29.64
CA HIS A 349 -21.47 22.40 30.96
C HIS A 349 -22.59 21.96 31.91
N ARG A 350 -22.44 20.79 32.50
CA ARG A 350 -23.39 20.27 33.49
C ARG A 350 -22.64 19.83 34.75
N GLY A 351 -22.48 20.75 35.70
CA GLY A 351 -21.61 20.53 36.87
C GLY A 351 -20.16 20.36 36.45
N GLU A 352 -19.55 19.25 36.83
CA GLU A 352 -18.18 18.86 36.43
C GLU A 352 -18.10 18.15 35.08
N SER A 353 -19.24 17.91 34.44
CA SER A 353 -19.30 17.19 33.18
C SER A 353 -19.46 18.14 31.99
N ILE A 354 -18.82 17.81 30.89
CA ILE A 354 -19.02 18.46 29.59
C ILE A 354 -19.86 17.54 28.72
N VAL A 355 -20.93 18.06 28.18
CA VAL A 355 -21.79 17.34 27.23
C VAL A 355 -21.63 18.01 25.87
N VAL A 356 -21.20 17.24 24.88
CA VAL A 356 -21.15 17.68 23.48
C VAL A 356 -22.35 17.09 22.75
N ALA A 357 -23.19 17.95 22.20
CA ALA A 357 -24.33 17.55 21.40
C ALA A 357 -24.10 17.95 19.95
N GLY A 358 -24.13 16.98 19.05
CA GLY A 358 -24.03 17.20 17.61
C GLY A 358 -25.37 16.92 16.92
N ALA A 359 -25.71 17.70 15.93
CA ALA A 359 -26.83 17.47 15.03
C ALA A 359 -26.37 17.68 13.59
N THR A 360 -26.64 16.73 12.72
CA THR A 360 -26.35 16.83 11.29
C THR A 360 -27.63 16.72 10.47
N ARG A 361 -27.69 17.43 9.36
CA ARG A 361 -28.76 17.33 8.40
C ARG A 361 -28.42 16.19 7.41
N ILE A 362 -29.28 15.17 7.41
CA ILE A 362 -29.18 14.11 6.42
C ILE A 362 -29.96 14.58 5.17
N PRO A 363 -29.30 14.69 4.00
CA PRO A 363 -30.00 15.00 2.76
C PRO A 363 -31.02 13.93 2.45
N LYS A 364 -32.14 14.34 1.89
CA LYS A 364 -33.13 13.38 1.37
C LYS A 364 -32.55 12.85 0.05
N THR A 365 -32.32 11.55 -0.01
CA THR A 365 -32.02 10.81 -1.25
C THR A 365 -33.18 10.88 -2.22
#